data_1312eae89a0cb0bd6fbb620662b5d4a2
#
_entry.id   1312eae89a0cb0bd6fbb620662b5d4a2
#
_cell.length_a   1.000
_cell.length_b   1.000
_cell.length_c   1.000
_cell.angle_alpha   90.00
_cell.angle_beta   90.00
_cell.angle_gamma   90.00
#
_symmetry.space_group_name_H-M   'P 1'
#
loop_
_entity.id
_entity.type
_entity.pdbx_description
1 polymer ?
#
loop_
_entity_poly.entity_id
_entity_poly.type
_entity_poly.pdbx_seq_one_letter_code
_entity_poly.pdbx_strand_id
1 'polypeptide(L)'
;MREIVLDTETTGISPAEGHRIIEIGALELVNHTPTGKQLHLYINPEREIEAGAFAVHGISGEFLQDKPVFADIADEFLAFVGDDKMVIHNASFDVGFLNAELARLEKPIFPMNQAIDTLTMARKKFPGAQANLNALCRRFAIDNGHRDLHGAMIDADLLAEVYIELIGGRQPDLSLDPVALAANSNNNSDETVEAGGFVIHRDEAIPARPHEATTEEKAAHDAFLTVIDNPIWNR
;
A
#
# COMPACT_ATOMS: atom_id res chain seq x y z
N MET A 1 -10.90 0.28 5.65
CA MET A 1 -10.56 -0.83 4.74
C MET A 1 -9.36 -1.55 5.34
N ARG A 2 -9.42 -2.87 5.46
CA ARG A 2 -8.30 -3.71 5.92
C ARG A 2 -7.60 -4.31 4.71
N GLU A 3 -6.27 -4.36 4.73
CA GLU A 3 -5.42 -4.92 3.69
C GLU A 3 -4.29 -5.71 4.35
N ILE A 4 -3.83 -6.76 3.71
CA ILE A 4 -2.72 -7.60 4.17
C ILE A 4 -1.57 -7.45 3.19
N VAL A 5 -0.48 -6.84 3.60
CA VAL A 5 0.77 -6.84 2.82
C VAL A 5 1.46 -8.16 3.06
N LEU A 6 1.88 -8.82 1.99
CA LEU A 6 2.39 -10.19 2.07
C LEU A 6 3.54 -10.40 1.10
N ASP A 7 4.51 -11.20 1.54
CA ASP A 7 5.59 -11.71 0.72
C ASP A 7 5.88 -13.17 1.11
N THR A 8 6.45 -13.97 0.20
CA THR A 8 6.78 -15.38 0.46
C THR A 8 8.17 -15.73 -0.06
N GLU A 9 8.90 -16.57 0.71
CA GLU A 9 10.09 -17.25 0.21
C GLU A 9 9.78 -18.70 -0.09
N THR A 10 10.47 -19.26 -1.09
CA THR A 10 10.15 -20.56 -1.66
C THR A 10 11.40 -21.41 -1.92
N THR A 11 11.23 -22.72 -2.10
CA THR A 11 12.34 -23.64 -2.44
C THR A 11 12.83 -23.50 -3.86
N GLY A 12 12.17 -22.70 -4.72
CA GLY A 12 12.47 -22.49 -6.14
C GLY A 12 11.40 -21.68 -6.81
N ILE A 13 11.38 -21.59 -8.13
CA ILE A 13 10.63 -20.58 -8.89
C ILE A 13 9.23 -21.01 -9.36
N SER A 14 8.89 -22.31 -9.31
CA SER A 14 7.64 -22.80 -9.90
C SER A 14 6.95 -23.86 -9.04
N PRO A 15 5.71 -23.61 -8.58
CA PRO A 15 4.96 -24.63 -7.85
C PRO A 15 4.58 -25.84 -8.72
N ALA A 16 4.57 -25.71 -10.06
CA ALA A 16 4.33 -26.81 -10.99
C ALA A 16 5.51 -27.81 -11.00
N GLU A 17 6.72 -27.38 -10.64
CA GLU A 17 7.89 -28.23 -10.48
C GLU A 17 7.98 -28.81 -9.05
N GLY A 18 6.94 -28.67 -8.28
CA GLY A 18 6.80 -29.17 -6.93
C GLY A 18 7.50 -28.30 -5.87
N HIS A 19 7.94 -27.07 -6.22
CA HIS A 19 8.49 -26.17 -5.21
C HIS A 19 7.43 -25.75 -4.20
N ARG A 20 7.89 -25.44 -3.01
CA ARG A 20 7.07 -25.22 -1.79
C ARG A 20 7.41 -23.88 -1.16
N ILE A 21 6.47 -23.32 -0.43
CA ILE A 21 6.68 -22.15 0.44
C ILE A 21 7.51 -22.57 1.67
N ILE A 22 8.45 -21.73 2.06
CA ILE A 22 9.31 -21.93 3.25
C ILE A 22 9.20 -20.80 4.27
N GLU A 23 8.77 -19.61 3.86
CA GLU A 23 8.53 -18.47 4.74
C GLU A 23 7.33 -17.68 4.23
N ILE A 24 6.52 -17.19 5.15
CA ILE A 24 5.45 -16.21 4.89
C ILE A 24 5.65 -15.05 5.84
N GLY A 25 5.78 -13.85 5.29
CA GLY A 25 5.71 -12.59 6.01
C GLY A 25 4.44 -11.85 5.63
N ALA A 26 3.61 -11.51 6.61
CA ALA A 26 2.39 -10.77 6.38
C ALA A 26 2.14 -9.74 7.48
N LEU A 27 1.67 -8.55 7.11
CA LEU A 27 1.31 -7.50 8.06
C LEU A 27 -0.02 -6.84 7.70
N GLU A 28 -0.71 -6.38 8.72
CA GLU A 28 -2.02 -5.76 8.59
C GLU A 28 -1.89 -4.24 8.41
N LEU A 29 -2.57 -3.72 7.38
CA LEU A 29 -2.87 -2.31 7.25
C LEU A 29 -4.37 -2.07 7.47
N VAL A 30 -4.70 -0.97 8.16
CA VAL A 30 -6.07 -0.45 8.24
C VAL A 30 -6.05 0.99 7.73
N ASN A 31 -6.80 1.25 6.66
CA ASN A 31 -6.79 2.53 5.96
C ASN A 31 -5.36 2.98 5.61
N HIS A 32 -4.58 2.06 5.05
CA HIS A 32 -3.18 2.24 4.62
C HIS A 32 -2.21 2.59 5.77
N THR A 33 -2.58 2.29 7.01
CA THR A 33 -1.72 2.51 8.19
C THR A 33 -1.43 1.17 8.87
N PRO A 34 -0.15 0.83 9.14
CA PRO A 34 0.20 -0.36 9.88
C PRO A 34 -0.44 -0.40 11.26
N THR A 35 -1.03 -1.53 11.62
CA THR A 35 -1.67 -1.72 12.94
C THR A 35 -0.73 -2.33 13.96
N GLY A 36 0.42 -2.86 13.52
CA GLY A 36 1.35 -3.65 14.32
C GLY A 36 0.99 -5.13 14.40
N LYS A 37 -0.16 -5.56 13.84
CA LYS A 37 -0.45 -6.98 13.70
C LYS A 37 0.32 -7.56 12.52
N GLN A 38 1.01 -8.66 12.75
CA GLN A 38 1.81 -9.36 11.75
C GLN A 38 1.72 -10.88 11.95
N LEU A 39 1.98 -11.60 10.88
CA LEU A 39 2.09 -13.05 10.85
C LEU A 39 3.41 -13.40 10.18
N HIS A 40 4.30 -14.08 10.91
CA HIS A 40 5.59 -14.52 10.42
C HIS A 40 5.73 -16.01 10.63
N LEU A 41 5.78 -16.78 9.55
CA LEU A 41 5.76 -18.23 9.58
C LEU A 41 6.94 -18.79 8.80
N TYR A 42 7.72 -19.66 9.44
CA TYR A 42 8.66 -20.55 8.75
C TYR A 42 8.02 -21.93 8.59
N ILE A 43 8.23 -22.55 7.44
CA ILE A 43 7.51 -23.74 7.01
C ILE A 43 8.50 -24.79 6.54
N ASN A 44 8.37 -26.01 7.05
CA ASN A 44 9.11 -27.16 6.56
C ASN A 44 8.54 -27.58 5.19
N PRO A 45 9.31 -27.43 4.10
CA PRO A 45 8.83 -27.75 2.76
C PRO A 45 8.81 -29.26 2.48
N GLU A 46 9.35 -30.11 3.35
CA GLU A 46 9.55 -31.55 3.16
C GLU A 46 10.28 -31.89 1.85
N ARG A 47 11.13 -30.99 1.39
CA ARG A 47 11.97 -31.14 0.21
C ARG A 47 13.24 -30.27 0.30
N GLU A 48 14.19 -30.55 -0.58
CA GLU A 48 15.41 -29.75 -0.71
C GLU A 48 15.11 -28.35 -1.29
N ILE A 49 15.93 -27.39 -0.85
CA ILE A 49 15.92 -26.02 -1.34
C ILE A 49 16.92 -25.91 -2.49
N GLU A 50 16.54 -25.32 -3.62
CA GLU A 50 17.47 -25.07 -4.71
C GLU A 50 18.57 -24.09 -4.31
N ALA A 51 19.79 -24.34 -4.80
CA ALA A 51 20.93 -23.48 -4.52
C ALA A 51 20.69 -22.02 -4.95
N GLY A 52 19.94 -21.80 -6.03
CA GLY A 52 19.54 -20.47 -6.49
C GLY A 52 18.61 -19.75 -5.53
N ALA A 53 17.63 -20.44 -4.97
CA ALA A 53 16.71 -19.92 -3.97
C ALA A 53 17.45 -19.63 -2.66
N PHE A 54 18.27 -20.56 -2.18
CA PHE A 54 19.11 -20.38 -0.99
C PHE A 54 20.02 -19.14 -1.11
N ALA A 55 20.61 -18.90 -2.27
CA ALA A 55 21.45 -17.73 -2.49
C ALA A 55 20.70 -16.40 -2.37
N VAL A 56 19.37 -16.40 -2.52
CA VAL A 56 18.51 -15.22 -2.42
C VAL A 56 18.09 -14.97 -0.97
N HIS A 57 17.50 -15.97 -0.30
CA HIS A 57 16.90 -15.80 1.03
C HIS A 57 17.78 -16.30 2.19
N GLY A 58 18.79 -17.16 1.93
CA GLY A 58 19.72 -17.66 2.95
C GLY A 58 19.14 -18.64 3.97
N ILE A 59 17.88 -19.06 3.81
CA ILE A 59 17.20 -19.98 4.73
C ILE A 59 17.65 -21.42 4.39
N SER A 60 18.27 -22.10 5.37
CA SER A 60 18.75 -23.46 5.16
C SER A 60 17.67 -24.51 5.42
N GLY A 61 17.75 -25.65 4.71
CA GLY A 61 16.86 -26.78 4.97
C GLY A 61 16.98 -27.32 6.40
N GLU A 62 18.18 -27.25 7.00
CA GLU A 62 18.41 -27.65 8.40
C GLU A 62 17.60 -26.79 9.38
N PHE A 63 17.56 -25.47 9.15
CA PHE A 63 16.75 -24.55 9.96
C PHE A 63 15.26 -24.87 9.91
N LEU A 64 14.78 -25.38 8.76
CA LEU A 64 13.36 -25.66 8.53
C LEU A 64 12.91 -27.04 9.02
N GLN A 65 13.82 -27.94 9.38
CA GLN A 65 13.46 -29.32 9.76
C GLN A 65 12.48 -29.39 10.94
N ASP A 66 12.65 -28.51 11.92
CA ASP A 66 11.82 -28.45 13.13
C ASP A 66 10.62 -27.50 13.00
N LYS A 67 10.37 -26.93 11.81
CA LYS A 67 9.24 -26.04 11.57
C LYS A 67 7.99 -26.84 11.19
N PRO A 68 6.78 -26.29 11.43
CA PRO A 68 5.54 -26.92 11.00
C PRO A 68 5.49 -27.04 9.48
N VAL A 69 4.77 -28.02 8.97
CA VAL A 69 4.45 -28.12 7.55
C VAL A 69 3.31 -27.16 7.20
N PHE A 70 3.12 -26.85 5.91
CA PHE A 70 2.08 -25.90 5.49
C PHE A 70 0.66 -26.30 5.96
N ALA A 71 0.40 -27.61 6.06
CA ALA A 71 -0.89 -28.12 6.55
C ALA A 71 -1.22 -27.67 7.99
N ASP A 72 -0.20 -27.56 8.84
CA ASP A 72 -0.38 -27.20 10.24
C ASP A 72 -0.66 -25.70 10.44
N ILE A 73 -0.22 -24.85 9.51
CA ILE A 73 -0.35 -23.39 9.59
C ILE A 73 -1.44 -22.82 8.69
N ALA A 74 -1.98 -23.62 7.79
CA ALA A 74 -2.89 -23.14 6.75
C ALA A 74 -4.14 -22.45 7.31
N ASP A 75 -4.71 -22.95 8.40
CA ASP A 75 -5.91 -22.36 9.02
C ASP A 75 -5.60 -21.03 9.71
N GLU A 76 -4.43 -20.90 10.37
CA GLU A 76 -3.97 -19.65 10.96
C GLU A 76 -3.74 -18.60 9.86
N PHE A 77 -3.08 -18.98 8.77
CA PHE A 77 -2.83 -18.11 7.64
C PHE A 77 -4.13 -17.64 6.98
N LEU A 78 -5.06 -18.57 6.70
CA LEU A 78 -6.36 -18.22 6.12
C LEU A 78 -7.18 -17.31 7.04
N ALA A 79 -7.15 -17.54 8.34
CA ALA A 79 -7.83 -16.69 9.33
C ALA A 79 -7.21 -15.29 9.39
N PHE A 80 -5.88 -15.18 9.22
CA PHE A 80 -5.19 -13.88 9.20
C PHE A 80 -5.53 -13.07 7.95
N VAL A 81 -5.55 -13.70 6.77
CA VAL A 81 -5.86 -13.03 5.50
C VAL A 81 -7.36 -12.72 5.38
N GLY A 82 -8.22 -13.72 5.63
CA GLY A 82 -9.67 -13.61 5.44
C GLY A 82 -10.05 -13.27 3.98
N ASP A 83 -11.09 -12.45 3.85
CA ASP A 83 -11.58 -11.95 2.56
C ASP A 83 -10.94 -10.62 2.14
N ASP A 84 -9.95 -10.14 2.90
CA ASP A 84 -9.33 -8.85 2.67
C ASP A 84 -8.37 -8.87 1.46
N LYS A 85 -8.06 -7.68 0.95
CA LYS A 85 -7.11 -7.54 -0.15
C LYS A 85 -5.69 -7.89 0.32
N MET A 86 -4.98 -8.65 -0.50
CA MET A 86 -3.55 -8.92 -0.32
C MET A 86 -2.75 -7.98 -1.20
N VAL A 87 -1.83 -7.23 -0.62
CA VAL A 87 -0.89 -6.35 -1.32
C VAL A 87 0.42 -7.10 -1.48
N ILE A 88 0.80 -7.41 -2.72
CA ILE A 88 1.92 -8.29 -3.04
C ILE A 88 2.74 -7.68 -4.18
N HIS A 89 4.05 -7.87 -4.18
CA HIS A 89 4.92 -7.43 -5.27
C HIS A 89 5.17 -8.56 -6.26
N ASN A 90 4.62 -8.49 -7.48
CA ASN A 90 4.54 -9.58 -8.44
C ASN A 90 3.59 -10.70 -7.98
N ALA A 91 2.37 -10.31 -7.64
CA ALA A 91 1.36 -11.14 -6.99
C ALA A 91 1.08 -12.50 -7.65
N SER A 92 1.31 -12.62 -8.95
CA SER A 92 1.11 -13.90 -9.66
C SER A 92 2.03 -15.01 -9.15
N PHE A 93 3.22 -14.66 -8.65
CA PHE A 93 4.17 -15.61 -8.07
C PHE A 93 3.65 -16.15 -6.73
N ASP A 94 3.41 -15.29 -5.76
CA ASP A 94 3.02 -15.69 -4.40
C ASP A 94 1.64 -16.33 -4.37
N VAL A 95 0.66 -15.75 -5.06
CA VAL A 95 -0.69 -16.32 -5.17
C VAL A 95 -0.65 -17.69 -5.85
N GLY A 96 0.24 -17.87 -6.84
CA GLY A 96 0.46 -19.16 -7.48
C GLY A 96 0.95 -20.24 -6.49
N PHE A 97 1.91 -19.90 -5.65
CA PHE A 97 2.43 -20.79 -4.61
C PHE A 97 1.41 -21.05 -3.50
N LEU A 98 0.77 -20.01 -2.98
CA LEU A 98 -0.29 -20.14 -1.96
C LEU A 98 -1.42 -21.04 -2.44
N ASN A 99 -1.88 -20.84 -3.66
CA ASN A 99 -2.96 -21.65 -4.24
C ASN A 99 -2.53 -23.09 -4.48
N ALA A 100 -1.26 -23.34 -4.85
CA ALA A 100 -0.76 -24.70 -4.98
C ALA A 100 -0.70 -25.44 -3.64
N GLU A 101 -0.31 -24.74 -2.57
CA GLU A 101 -0.32 -25.32 -1.20
C GLU A 101 -1.75 -25.57 -0.71
N LEU A 102 -2.65 -24.62 -0.88
CA LEU A 102 -4.06 -24.74 -0.47
C LEU A 102 -4.77 -25.84 -1.24
N ALA A 103 -4.52 -25.96 -2.56
CA ALA A 103 -5.12 -27.01 -3.39
C ALA A 103 -4.69 -28.43 -2.94
N ARG A 104 -3.45 -28.63 -2.45
CA ARG A 104 -3.00 -29.89 -1.88
C ARG A 104 -3.79 -30.30 -0.63
N LEU A 105 -4.32 -29.31 0.09
CA LEU A 105 -5.11 -29.48 1.30
C LEU A 105 -6.63 -29.45 1.04
N GLU A 106 -7.06 -29.38 -0.22
CA GLU A 106 -8.45 -29.24 -0.63
C GLU A 106 -9.13 -27.99 0.01
N LYS A 107 -8.35 -26.96 0.32
CA LYS A 107 -8.83 -25.70 0.89
C LYS A 107 -9.19 -24.69 -0.21
N PRO A 108 -10.05 -23.70 0.09
CA PRO A 108 -10.36 -22.61 -0.84
C PRO A 108 -9.11 -21.88 -1.29
N ILE A 109 -9.01 -21.59 -2.60
CA ILE A 109 -7.91 -20.85 -3.19
C ILE A 109 -8.23 -19.35 -3.32
N PHE A 110 -7.22 -18.52 -3.31
CA PHE A 110 -7.36 -17.07 -3.50
C PHE A 110 -7.57 -16.71 -4.97
N PRO A 111 -8.63 -15.99 -5.31
CA PRO A 111 -8.79 -15.46 -6.65
C PRO A 111 -7.82 -14.29 -6.89
N MET A 112 -7.28 -14.16 -8.10
CA MET A 112 -6.30 -13.10 -8.42
C MET A 112 -6.84 -11.68 -8.19
N ASN A 113 -8.14 -11.46 -8.27
CA ASN A 113 -8.75 -10.17 -7.98
C ASN A 113 -8.75 -9.80 -6.49
N GLN A 114 -8.39 -10.73 -5.58
CA GLN A 114 -8.14 -10.43 -4.17
C GLN A 114 -6.74 -9.84 -3.98
N ALA A 115 -5.82 -10.04 -4.92
CA ALA A 115 -4.48 -9.47 -4.85
C ALA A 115 -4.40 -8.08 -5.51
N ILE A 116 -3.67 -7.18 -4.87
CA ILE A 116 -3.21 -5.89 -5.40
C ILE A 116 -1.74 -6.06 -5.77
N ASP A 117 -1.43 -6.07 -7.06
CA ASP A 117 -0.07 -6.24 -7.57
C ASP A 117 0.67 -4.90 -7.66
N THR A 118 1.56 -4.65 -6.72
CA THR A 118 2.35 -3.41 -6.67
C THR A 118 3.37 -3.29 -7.81
N LEU A 119 3.84 -4.41 -8.40
CA LEU A 119 4.69 -4.39 -9.58
C LEU A 119 3.94 -3.80 -10.80
N THR A 120 2.70 -4.22 -10.99
CA THR A 120 1.82 -3.67 -12.04
C THR A 120 1.52 -2.19 -11.79
N MET A 121 1.25 -1.80 -10.53
CA MET A 121 1.05 -0.40 -10.15
C MET A 121 2.30 0.45 -10.45
N ALA A 122 3.48 -0.03 -10.05
CA ALA A 122 4.74 0.67 -10.27
C ALA A 122 5.06 0.84 -11.77
N ARG A 123 4.85 -0.20 -12.58
CA ARG A 123 5.03 -0.14 -14.04
C ARG A 123 4.10 0.86 -14.71
N LYS A 124 2.85 0.96 -14.23
CA LYS A 124 1.89 1.95 -14.71
C LYS A 124 2.27 3.38 -14.31
N LYS A 125 2.73 3.57 -13.06
CA LYS A 125 3.12 4.89 -12.52
C LYS A 125 4.45 5.39 -13.10
N PHE A 126 5.39 4.48 -13.40
CA PHE A 126 6.74 4.78 -13.88
C PHE A 126 7.11 3.96 -15.13
N PRO A 127 6.50 4.24 -16.30
CA PRO A 127 6.76 3.48 -17.51
C PRO A 127 8.25 3.49 -17.88
N GLY A 128 8.80 2.30 -18.20
CA GLY A 128 10.20 2.13 -18.61
C GLY A 128 11.23 2.16 -17.47
N ALA A 129 10.82 2.41 -16.23
CA ALA A 129 11.72 2.38 -15.09
C ALA A 129 11.82 0.98 -14.46
N GLN A 130 12.93 0.74 -13.74
CA GLN A 130 13.03 -0.45 -12.89
C GLN A 130 11.95 -0.41 -11.80
N ALA A 131 11.26 -1.52 -11.60
CA ALA A 131 10.11 -1.63 -10.71
C ALA A 131 10.25 -2.78 -9.69
N ASN A 132 11.46 -3.36 -9.50
CA ASN A 132 11.68 -4.29 -8.39
C ASN A 132 11.67 -3.52 -7.05
N LEU A 133 11.45 -4.25 -5.94
CA LEU A 133 11.29 -3.66 -4.60
C LEU A 133 12.46 -2.75 -4.22
N ASN A 134 13.71 -3.16 -4.44
CA ASN A 134 14.89 -2.34 -4.20
C ASN A 134 14.94 -1.05 -5.01
N ALA A 135 14.51 -1.09 -6.27
CA ALA A 135 14.45 0.11 -7.12
C ALA A 135 13.36 1.08 -6.64
N LEU A 136 12.24 0.56 -6.15
CA LEU A 136 11.16 1.36 -5.58
C LEU A 136 11.56 1.97 -4.24
N CYS A 137 12.21 1.21 -3.34
CA CYS A 137 12.76 1.75 -2.09
C CYS A 137 13.71 2.93 -2.37
N ARG A 138 14.68 2.76 -3.29
CA ARG A 138 15.56 3.87 -3.68
C ARG A 138 14.81 5.07 -4.26
N ARG A 139 13.76 4.84 -5.05
CA ARG A 139 12.96 5.91 -5.66
C ARG A 139 12.21 6.73 -4.63
N PHE A 140 11.67 6.08 -3.62
CA PHE A 140 10.88 6.70 -2.56
C PHE A 140 11.71 7.09 -1.33
N ALA A 141 13.04 6.92 -1.39
CA ALA A 141 13.97 7.17 -0.27
C ALA A 141 13.61 6.37 0.99
N ILE A 142 13.11 5.14 0.80
CA ILE A 142 12.86 4.18 1.87
C ILE A 142 14.17 3.47 2.19
N ASP A 143 14.54 3.46 3.48
CA ASP A 143 15.77 2.80 3.94
C ASP A 143 15.62 1.28 3.88
N ASN A 144 16.39 0.65 3.02
CA ASN A 144 16.51 -0.80 2.89
C ASN A 144 17.92 -1.32 3.24
N GLY A 145 18.70 -0.55 3.97
CA GLY A 145 20.09 -0.88 4.33
C GLY A 145 20.24 -2.11 5.24
N HIS A 146 19.16 -2.57 5.86
CA HIS A 146 19.12 -3.77 6.70
C HIS A 146 18.71 -5.06 5.93
N ARG A 147 18.47 -4.93 4.60
CA ARG A 147 18.09 -6.04 3.71
C ARG A 147 19.33 -6.63 3.04
N ASP A 148 20.13 -7.39 3.81
CA ASP A 148 21.30 -8.09 3.26
C ASP A 148 20.90 -9.31 2.41
N LEU A 149 19.86 -10.02 2.85
CA LEU A 149 19.21 -11.13 2.15
C LEU A 149 17.71 -10.85 2.04
N HIS A 150 17.05 -11.56 1.15
CA HIS A 150 15.60 -11.55 1.09
C HIS A 150 15.03 -12.31 2.29
N GLY A 151 14.00 -11.77 2.91
CA GLY A 151 13.24 -12.39 3.97
C GLY A 151 11.82 -11.90 3.90
N ALA A 152 10.86 -12.81 3.91
CA ALA A 152 9.47 -12.48 3.63
C ALA A 152 8.90 -11.40 4.55
N MET A 153 9.28 -11.38 5.84
CA MET A 153 8.81 -10.35 6.77
C MET A 153 9.44 -8.98 6.49
N ILE A 154 10.75 -8.95 6.19
CA ILE A 154 11.46 -7.70 5.85
C ILE A 154 10.92 -7.13 4.55
N ASP A 155 10.68 -7.99 3.55
CA ASP A 155 10.16 -7.59 2.26
C ASP A 155 8.71 -7.11 2.35
N ALA A 156 7.89 -7.72 3.20
CA ALA A 156 6.54 -7.25 3.50
C ALA A 156 6.53 -5.87 4.17
N ASP A 157 7.45 -5.60 5.13
CA ASP A 157 7.58 -4.29 5.76
C ASP A 157 7.98 -3.21 4.75
N LEU A 158 9.01 -3.46 3.95
CA LEU A 158 9.43 -2.54 2.87
C LEU A 158 8.32 -2.34 1.82
N LEU A 159 7.61 -3.41 1.50
CA LEU A 159 6.50 -3.37 0.55
C LEU A 159 5.34 -2.52 1.07
N ALA A 160 5.05 -2.54 2.37
CA ALA A 160 4.02 -1.69 2.96
C ALA A 160 4.34 -0.20 2.76
N GLU A 161 5.59 0.20 3.01
CA GLU A 161 6.02 1.58 2.79
C GLU A 161 5.96 1.96 1.30
N VAL A 162 6.47 1.08 0.41
CA VAL A 162 6.41 1.27 -1.05
C VAL A 162 4.97 1.37 -1.54
N TYR A 163 4.06 0.54 -1.03
CA TYR A 163 2.65 0.56 -1.41
C TYR A 163 1.99 1.89 -1.05
N ILE A 164 2.22 2.39 0.16
CA ILE A 164 1.72 3.70 0.61
C ILE A 164 2.19 4.81 -0.34
N GLU A 165 3.45 4.81 -0.75
CA GLU A 165 3.99 5.80 -1.70
C GLU A 165 3.42 5.62 -3.13
N LEU A 166 3.15 4.38 -3.55
CA LEU A 166 2.53 4.10 -4.85
C LEU A 166 1.11 4.64 -4.96
N ILE A 167 0.33 4.57 -3.89
CA ILE A 167 -1.06 5.08 -3.86
C ILE A 167 -1.15 6.59 -3.63
N GLY A 168 -0.02 7.29 -3.45
CA GLY A 168 0.01 8.76 -3.30
C GLY A 168 0.57 9.25 -1.97
N GLY A 169 1.17 8.37 -1.17
CA GLY A 169 1.70 8.69 0.15
C GLY A 169 0.59 8.74 1.22
N ARG A 170 0.97 9.19 2.41
CA ARG A 170 0.03 9.36 3.55
C ARG A 170 -0.96 10.52 3.36
N GLN A 171 -0.72 11.37 2.36
CA GLN A 171 -1.69 12.38 1.95
C GLN A 171 -2.53 11.84 0.77
N PRO A 172 -3.85 11.72 0.90
CA PRO A 172 -4.69 11.43 -0.25
C PRO A 172 -4.47 12.52 -1.29
N ASP A 173 -4.30 12.10 -2.54
CA ASP A 173 -4.11 12.99 -3.68
C ASP A 173 -5.26 14.01 -3.70
N LEU A 174 -4.96 15.27 -3.48
CA LEU A 174 -5.90 16.38 -3.67
C LEU A 174 -5.96 16.70 -5.17
N SER A 175 -6.15 15.69 -6.00
CA SER A 175 -6.40 15.87 -7.41
C SER A 175 -7.82 16.45 -7.56
N LEU A 176 -7.87 17.75 -7.68
CA LEU A 176 -9.04 18.44 -8.26
C LEU A 176 -9.09 18.00 -9.72
N ASP A 177 -9.84 16.96 -10.00
CA ASP A 177 -10.02 16.47 -11.37
C ASP A 177 -10.74 17.57 -12.17
N PRO A 178 -10.10 18.21 -13.16
CA PRO A 178 -10.72 19.31 -13.90
C PRO A 178 -12.00 18.89 -14.63
N VAL A 179 -12.14 17.57 -14.87
CA VAL A 179 -13.33 16.99 -15.52
C VAL A 179 -14.53 16.96 -14.57
N ALA A 180 -14.31 16.71 -13.27
CA ALA A 180 -15.39 16.74 -12.29
C ALA A 180 -15.93 18.15 -12.04
N LEU A 181 -15.07 19.17 -12.15
CA LEU A 181 -15.48 20.58 -12.06
C LEU A 181 -16.26 21.07 -13.29
N ALA A 182 -15.93 20.56 -14.49
CA ALA A 182 -16.62 20.94 -15.72
C ALA A 182 -18.02 20.27 -15.84
N ALA A 183 -18.20 19.08 -15.26
CA ALA A 183 -19.49 18.39 -15.27
C ALA A 183 -20.53 19.05 -14.35
N ASN A 184 -20.08 19.76 -13.31
CA ASN A 184 -20.98 20.43 -12.35
C ASN A 184 -21.43 21.83 -12.77
N SER A 185 -20.92 22.36 -13.90
CA SER A 185 -21.31 23.71 -14.35
C SER A 185 -22.55 23.76 -15.27
N ASN A 186 -23.11 22.61 -15.69
CA ASN A 186 -24.16 22.56 -16.68
C ASN A 186 -25.49 21.89 -16.26
N ASN A 187 -25.69 21.57 -14.99
CA ASN A 187 -26.97 21.01 -14.56
C ASN A 187 -27.65 21.87 -13.49
N ASN A 188 -28.51 22.74 -13.98
CA ASN A 188 -29.70 23.22 -13.25
C ASN A 188 -30.69 22.06 -13.20
N SER A 189 -30.63 21.20 -12.20
CA SER A 189 -31.76 20.38 -11.76
C SER A 189 -31.39 19.68 -10.44
N ASP A 190 -32.32 19.76 -9.48
CA ASP A 190 -32.34 19.08 -8.18
C ASP A 190 -31.83 17.62 -8.23
N GLU A 191 -30.55 17.38 -7.93
CA GLU A 191 -30.04 16.05 -7.60
C GLU A 191 -28.98 16.16 -6.51
N THR A 192 -29.28 15.49 -5.43
CA THR A 192 -28.38 15.30 -4.28
C THR A 192 -27.14 14.50 -4.69
N VAL A 193 -25.95 15.09 -4.59
CA VAL A 193 -24.66 14.41 -4.82
C VAL A 193 -24.14 13.89 -3.49
N GLU A 194 -24.13 12.57 -3.33
CA GLU A 194 -23.44 11.90 -2.21
C GLU A 194 -21.93 11.91 -2.45
N ALA A 195 -21.23 12.78 -1.75
CA ALA A 195 -19.78 12.73 -1.63
C ALA A 195 -19.44 12.46 -0.15
N GLY A 196 -19.00 11.22 0.13
CA GLY A 196 -18.32 10.90 1.39
C GLY A 196 -19.13 11.06 2.68
N GLY A 197 -20.41 10.70 2.71
CA GLY A 197 -21.17 10.57 3.96
C GLY A 197 -21.61 11.89 4.62
N PHE A 198 -21.36 13.04 4.01
CA PHE A 198 -21.90 14.32 4.46
C PHE A 198 -22.89 14.86 3.43
N VAL A 199 -24.16 14.86 3.80
CA VAL A 199 -25.22 15.55 3.04
C VAL A 199 -25.12 17.03 3.38
N ILE A 200 -24.61 17.85 2.45
CA ILE A 200 -24.63 19.30 2.59
C ILE A 200 -25.94 19.78 1.95
N HIS A 201 -26.96 20.04 2.76
CA HIS A 201 -28.14 20.77 2.31
C HIS A 201 -27.75 22.24 2.10
N ARG A 202 -27.70 22.66 0.85
CA ARG A 202 -27.54 24.09 0.47
C ARG A 202 -28.90 24.74 0.27
N ASP A 203 -29.70 24.81 1.31
CA ASP A 203 -30.99 25.46 1.24
C ASP A 203 -30.95 26.96 1.52
N GLU A 204 -29.82 27.53 1.91
CA GLU A 204 -29.66 28.98 2.06
C GLU A 204 -28.32 29.44 1.49
N ALA A 205 -28.40 30.43 0.56
CA ALA A 205 -27.21 31.16 0.12
C ALA A 205 -26.58 31.84 1.35
N ILE A 206 -25.39 31.42 1.73
CA ILE A 206 -24.64 32.09 2.79
C ILE A 206 -24.42 33.53 2.36
N PRO A 207 -24.95 34.54 3.10
CA PRO A 207 -24.79 35.94 2.71
C PRO A 207 -23.27 36.25 2.63
N ALA A 208 -22.89 36.96 1.58
CA ALA A 208 -21.50 37.38 1.41
C ALA A 208 -21.05 38.16 2.65
N ARG A 209 -19.99 37.68 3.34
CA ARG A 209 -19.41 38.43 4.46
C ARG A 209 -18.83 39.72 3.91
N PRO A 210 -19.07 40.87 4.55
CA PRO A 210 -18.41 42.10 4.17
C PRO A 210 -16.90 41.90 4.39
N HIS A 211 -16.13 42.02 3.31
CA HIS A 211 -14.64 41.87 3.34
C HIS A 211 -13.94 43.22 3.48
N GLU A 212 -14.67 44.27 3.84
CA GLU A 212 -14.07 45.57 4.12
C GLU A 212 -13.37 45.55 5.49
N ALA A 213 -12.11 45.96 5.48
CA ALA A 213 -11.35 46.10 6.72
C ALA A 213 -12.03 47.17 7.61
N THR A 214 -12.09 46.88 8.90
CA THR A 214 -12.59 47.82 9.91
C THR A 214 -11.74 49.08 9.97
N THR A 215 -12.27 50.15 10.54
CA THR A 215 -11.51 51.41 10.79
C THR A 215 -10.26 51.16 11.67
N GLU A 216 -10.35 50.25 12.62
CA GLU A 216 -9.24 49.89 13.51
C GLU A 216 -8.16 49.10 12.73
N GLU A 217 -8.56 48.15 11.87
CA GLU A 217 -7.61 47.40 11.04
C GLU A 217 -6.91 48.32 10.02
N LYS A 218 -7.63 49.26 9.43
CA LYS A 218 -7.03 50.28 8.52
C LYS A 218 -6.03 51.17 9.25
N ALA A 219 -6.39 51.64 10.44
CA ALA A 219 -5.49 52.45 11.24
C ALA A 219 -4.23 51.69 11.71
N ALA A 220 -4.38 50.41 12.08
CA ALA A 220 -3.25 49.57 12.44
C ALA A 220 -2.36 49.26 11.23
N HIS A 221 -2.94 49.05 10.05
CA HIS A 221 -2.21 48.88 8.80
C HIS A 221 -1.42 50.13 8.44
N ASP A 222 -2.04 51.32 8.48
CA ASP A 222 -1.38 52.57 8.17
C ASP A 222 -0.22 52.86 9.16
N ALA A 223 -0.44 52.57 10.43
CA ALA A 223 0.63 52.70 11.44
C ALA A 223 1.80 51.73 11.15
N PHE A 224 1.51 50.49 10.73
CA PHE A 224 2.51 49.53 10.36
C PHE A 224 3.31 49.95 9.10
N LEU A 225 2.63 50.54 8.11
CA LEU A 225 3.30 51.03 6.90
C LEU A 225 4.28 52.17 7.18
N THR A 226 4.12 52.93 8.26
CA THR A 226 5.09 54.00 8.65
C THR A 226 6.42 53.47 9.17
N VAL A 227 6.46 52.17 9.59
CA VAL A 227 7.66 51.50 10.15
C VAL A 227 8.48 50.84 9.04
N ILE A 228 7.87 50.64 7.86
CA ILE A 228 8.52 49.95 6.74
C ILE A 228 9.13 50.99 5.79
N ASP A 229 10.43 50.88 5.52
CA ASP A 229 11.11 51.69 4.50
C ASP A 229 10.59 51.31 3.09
N ASN A 230 9.92 52.27 2.43
CA ASN A 230 9.49 52.19 1.05
C ASN A 230 8.41 51.07 0.80
N PRO A 231 7.28 51.10 1.50
CA PRO A 231 6.26 50.06 1.39
C PRO A 231 5.63 50.02 0.00
N ILE A 232 5.52 48.82 -0.58
CA ILE A 232 4.97 48.62 -1.94
C ILE A 232 3.47 48.95 -2.06
N TRP A 233 2.73 49.00 -0.94
CA TRP A 233 1.31 49.32 -0.88
C TRP A 233 1.00 50.82 -1.05
N ASN A 234 1.99 51.69 -1.03
CA ASN A 234 1.86 53.13 -1.26
C ASN A 234 2.21 53.54 -2.69
N ARG A 235 2.28 52.58 -3.62
CA ARG A 235 2.60 52.85 -5.04
C ARG A 235 1.36 52.88 -5.89
#